data_3addcdb81f8f0918c145fb521965583b
#
_entry.id   3addcdb81f8f0918c145fb521965583b
#
_cell.length_a   1.000
_cell.length_b   1.000
_cell.length_c   1.000
_cell.angle_alpha   90.00
_cell.angle_beta   90.00
_cell.angle_gamma   90.00
#
_symmetry.space_group_name_H-M   'P 1'
#
loop_
_entity.id
_entity.type
_entity.pdbx_description
1 polymer ?
#
loop_
_entity_poly.entity_id
_entity_poly.type
_entity_poly.pdbx_seq_one_letter_code
_entity_poly.pdbx_strand_id
1 'polypeptide(L)'
;FASNHGVVNQGVSPFPPEVTQQMVWNFEAGGAAINQLCETAGLELSVTALDLNRPTIDFTTAPAMDPDEVVHAMNAGASAISETCDYLIVGEMGIGNTTSAAAMSMARFGGNASGWVGPGTGLDQAGVTHKAMIVQAAIDRHGDDQEDAVNLMAAYGGRELAAIAGAVLEARMRRIPVMLDGFISSAAASALTVGNRLDALDHCMISHLSPEPGHMRLASALRKQPFLDLRMRLGEASGAAVATMLVRAALATHNGMATFAEAGVSNKE
;
A
#
# COMPACT_ATOMS: atom_id res chain seq x y z
N PHE A 1 -6.92 5.99 1.32
CA PHE A 1 -7.49 5.49 2.58
C PHE A 1 -6.66 5.97 3.75
N ALA A 2 -7.31 6.40 4.85
CA ALA A 2 -6.61 6.91 6.02
C ALA A 2 -7.15 6.29 7.31
N SER A 3 -6.24 5.86 8.23
CA SER A 3 -6.60 5.43 9.58
C SER A 3 -5.46 5.64 10.58
N ASN A 4 -5.76 5.51 11.87
CA ASN A 4 -4.79 5.65 12.95
C ASN A 4 -4.42 4.29 13.57
N HIS A 5 -3.17 4.17 14.01
CA HIS A 5 -2.57 2.95 14.54
C HIS A 5 -2.19 3.09 16.01
N GLY A 6 -2.63 2.13 16.84
CA GLY A 6 -2.28 2.10 18.26
C GLY A 6 -0.80 1.85 18.53
N VAL A 7 -0.09 1.19 17.62
CA VAL A 7 1.36 0.94 17.74
C VAL A 7 2.20 2.23 17.79
N VAL A 8 1.63 3.38 17.40
CA VAL A 8 2.29 4.70 17.53
C VAL A 8 2.70 4.97 18.98
N ASN A 9 1.93 4.48 19.95
CA ASN A 9 2.24 4.61 21.37
C ASN A 9 3.58 3.96 21.78
N GLN A 10 4.12 3.08 20.92
CA GLN A 10 5.45 2.48 21.10
C GLN A 10 6.60 3.37 20.57
N GLY A 11 6.35 4.61 20.15
CA GLY A 11 7.40 5.50 19.66
C GLY A 11 8.01 5.10 18.32
N VAL A 12 7.25 4.45 17.46
CA VAL A 12 7.68 3.96 16.14
C VAL A 12 7.61 5.01 15.02
N SER A 13 7.23 6.24 15.34
CA SER A 13 7.16 7.38 14.43
C SER A 13 7.61 8.67 15.14
N PRO A 14 8.33 9.58 14.44
CA PRO A 14 8.63 10.91 14.99
C PRO A 14 7.41 11.86 14.95
N PHE A 15 6.37 11.52 14.19
CA PHE A 15 5.16 12.33 14.08
C PHE A 15 4.06 11.82 15.01
N PRO A 16 3.28 12.73 15.61
CA PRO A 16 2.14 12.37 16.44
C PRO A 16 0.95 11.87 15.57
N PRO A 17 0.03 11.09 16.12
CA PRO A 17 -1.08 10.49 15.36
C PRO A 17 -2.05 11.52 14.76
N GLU A 18 -2.14 12.72 15.31
CA GLU A 18 -3.00 13.82 14.82
C GLU A 18 -2.63 14.24 13.39
N VAL A 19 -1.39 13.98 12.96
CA VAL A 19 -0.95 14.27 11.58
C VAL A 19 -1.79 13.52 10.56
N THR A 20 -2.29 12.33 10.87
CA THR A 20 -3.19 11.60 9.96
C THR A 20 -4.43 12.43 9.63
N GLN A 21 -5.11 12.97 10.64
CA GLN A 21 -6.30 13.82 10.43
C GLN A 21 -5.95 15.13 9.71
N GLN A 22 -4.81 15.74 10.06
CA GLN A 22 -4.34 16.96 9.39
C GLN A 22 -4.07 16.72 7.90
N MET A 23 -3.54 15.56 7.55
CA MET A 23 -3.32 15.20 6.15
C MET A 23 -4.64 14.91 5.41
N VAL A 24 -5.64 14.30 6.05
CA VAL A 24 -6.96 14.16 5.44
C VAL A 24 -7.54 15.53 5.09
N TRP A 25 -7.48 16.50 5.99
CA TRP A 25 -7.92 17.87 5.70
C TRP A 25 -7.10 18.52 4.57
N ASN A 26 -5.79 18.24 4.51
CA ASN A 26 -4.93 18.75 3.43
C ASN A 26 -5.28 18.16 2.07
N PHE A 27 -5.62 16.86 2.00
CA PHE A 27 -6.13 16.21 0.78
C PHE A 27 -7.44 16.84 0.33
N GLU A 28 -8.38 17.06 1.25
CA GLU A 28 -9.68 17.67 0.98
C GLU A 28 -9.54 19.13 0.52
N ALA A 29 -8.57 19.85 1.08
CA ALA A 29 -8.27 21.24 0.70
C ALA A 29 -7.47 21.39 -0.62
N GLY A 30 -7.02 20.27 -1.22
CA GLY A 30 -6.24 20.30 -2.46
C GLY A 30 -4.78 20.67 -2.28
N GLY A 31 -4.26 20.65 -1.04
CA GLY A 31 -2.91 21.15 -0.69
C GLY A 31 -1.79 20.09 -0.73
N ALA A 32 -2.13 18.82 -0.84
CA ALA A 32 -1.14 17.75 -0.80
C ALA A 32 -0.48 17.48 -2.17
N ALA A 33 0.64 16.76 -2.15
CA ALA A 33 1.33 16.38 -3.38
C ALA A 33 0.45 15.55 -4.32
N ILE A 34 -0.34 14.62 -3.76
CA ILE A 34 -1.22 13.78 -4.57
C ILE A 34 -2.29 14.59 -5.32
N ASN A 35 -2.80 15.69 -4.75
CA ASN A 35 -3.75 16.56 -5.44
C ASN A 35 -3.15 17.11 -6.74
N GLN A 36 -1.91 17.63 -6.67
CA GLN A 36 -1.21 18.21 -7.83
C GLN A 36 -0.85 17.13 -8.86
N LEU A 37 -0.47 15.95 -8.40
CA LEU A 37 -0.14 14.82 -9.27
C LEU A 37 -1.39 14.27 -9.97
N CYS A 38 -2.53 14.20 -9.29
CA CYS A 38 -3.80 13.81 -9.88
C CYS A 38 -4.24 14.78 -10.96
N GLU A 39 -4.16 16.09 -10.70
CA GLU A 39 -4.46 17.12 -11.70
C GLU A 39 -3.57 16.96 -12.95
N THR A 40 -2.25 16.82 -12.73
CA THR A 40 -1.27 16.67 -13.82
C THR A 40 -1.48 15.39 -14.62
N ALA A 41 -1.78 14.28 -13.95
CA ALA A 41 -1.97 12.98 -14.59
C ALA A 41 -3.40 12.75 -15.09
N GLY A 42 -4.34 13.68 -14.87
CA GLY A 42 -5.75 13.54 -15.23
C GLY A 42 -6.43 12.39 -14.48
N LEU A 43 -6.21 12.32 -13.18
CA LEU A 43 -6.76 11.31 -12.29
C LEU A 43 -7.79 11.93 -11.35
N GLU A 44 -8.82 11.16 -10.99
CA GLU A 44 -9.74 11.52 -9.92
C GLU A 44 -9.17 11.07 -8.58
N LEU A 45 -9.29 11.93 -7.55
CA LEU A 45 -8.87 11.62 -6.18
C LEU A 45 -10.09 11.51 -5.28
N SER A 46 -10.21 10.39 -4.58
CA SER A 46 -11.15 10.25 -3.47
C SER A 46 -10.40 9.92 -2.18
N VAL A 47 -10.88 10.44 -1.06
CA VAL A 47 -10.28 10.23 0.27
C VAL A 47 -11.31 9.60 1.17
N THR A 48 -10.98 8.45 1.74
CA THR A 48 -11.83 7.72 2.69
C THR A 48 -11.11 7.62 4.03
N ALA A 49 -11.58 8.38 5.00
CA ALA A 49 -11.12 8.31 6.38
C ALA A 49 -11.88 7.21 7.13
N LEU A 50 -11.14 6.32 7.80
CA LEU A 50 -11.66 5.14 8.47
C LEU A 50 -11.48 5.29 9.98
N ASP A 51 -12.50 5.84 10.64
CA ASP A 51 -12.63 5.94 12.09
C ASP A 51 -11.38 6.52 12.80
N LEU A 52 -10.93 7.71 12.35
CA LEU A 52 -9.68 8.33 12.81
C LEU A 52 -9.65 8.60 14.32
N ASN A 53 -10.82 8.75 14.96
CA ASN A 53 -10.92 8.98 16.40
C ASN A 53 -10.72 7.72 17.24
N ARG A 54 -10.68 6.56 16.61
CA ARG A 54 -10.47 5.26 17.25
C ARG A 54 -9.31 4.53 16.60
N PRO A 55 -8.05 4.77 17.03
CA PRO A 55 -6.89 4.02 16.55
C PRO A 55 -7.10 2.50 16.69
N THR A 56 -6.42 1.70 15.87
CA THR A 56 -6.36 0.26 16.13
C THR A 56 -5.74 -0.02 17.49
N ILE A 57 -5.88 -1.23 18.00
CA ILE A 57 -5.18 -1.63 19.22
C ILE A 57 -3.67 -1.73 18.91
N ASP A 58 -2.84 -1.45 19.91
CA ASP A 58 -1.41 -1.73 19.84
C ASP A 58 -1.19 -3.25 19.76
N PHE A 59 -0.75 -3.71 18.62
CA PHE A 59 -0.58 -5.14 18.34
C PHE A 59 0.52 -5.80 19.17
N THR A 60 1.31 -5.04 19.94
CA THR A 60 2.21 -5.64 20.94
C THR A 60 1.44 -6.12 22.19
N THR A 61 0.20 -5.69 22.37
CA THR A 61 -0.63 -6.02 23.54
C THR A 61 -1.81 -6.92 23.23
N ALA A 62 -2.45 -6.76 22.08
CA ALA A 62 -3.60 -7.54 21.59
C ALA A 62 -3.65 -7.46 20.06
N PRO A 63 -4.48 -8.25 19.34
CA PRO A 63 -4.69 -8.06 17.91
C PRO A 63 -5.07 -6.60 17.58
N ALA A 64 -4.57 -6.08 16.46
CA ALA A 64 -4.81 -4.70 16.04
C ALA A 64 -6.30 -4.38 15.84
N MET A 65 -7.05 -5.35 15.33
CA MET A 65 -8.48 -5.25 15.03
C MET A 65 -9.20 -6.58 15.29
N ASP A 66 -10.51 -6.53 15.48
CA ASP A 66 -11.36 -7.71 15.40
C ASP A 66 -11.53 -8.14 13.92
N PRO A 67 -11.77 -9.44 13.62
CA PRO A 67 -12.04 -9.90 12.26
C PRO A 67 -13.21 -9.18 11.57
N ASP A 68 -14.29 -8.90 12.30
CA ASP A 68 -15.44 -8.16 11.78
C ASP A 68 -15.06 -6.73 11.39
N GLU A 69 -14.17 -6.09 12.15
CA GLU A 69 -13.64 -4.76 11.86
C GLU A 69 -12.78 -4.76 10.59
N VAL A 70 -11.98 -5.80 10.38
CA VAL A 70 -11.22 -6.00 9.13
C VAL A 70 -12.17 -6.12 7.95
N VAL A 71 -13.19 -6.98 8.04
CA VAL A 71 -14.18 -7.17 6.97
C VAL A 71 -14.94 -5.88 6.67
N HIS A 72 -15.31 -5.12 7.71
CA HIS A 72 -15.95 -3.81 7.54
C HIS A 72 -15.05 -2.83 6.77
N ALA A 73 -13.77 -2.75 7.12
CA ALA A 73 -12.81 -1.89 6.44
C ALA A 73 -12.55 -2.35 4.98
N MET A 74 -12.45 -3.66 4.73
CA MET A 74 -12.35 -4.20 3.37
C MET A 74 -13.57 -3.82 2.52
N ASN A 75 -14.78 -3.92 3.06
CA ASN A 75 -16.01 -3.52 2.38
C ASN A 75 -16.04 -2.01 2.09
N ALA A 76 -15.54 -1.19 3.01
CA ALA A 76 -15.41 0.25 2.77
C ALA A 76 -14.47 0.54 1.60
N GLY A 77 -13.34 -0.17 1.52
CA GLY A 77 -12.42 -0.07 0.39
C GLY A 77 -13.04 -0.51 -0.94
N ALA A 78 -13.73 -1.63 -0.96
CA ALA A 78 -14.44 -2.13 -2.13
C ALA A 78 -15.51 -1.12 -2.63
N SER A 79 -16.27 -0.57 -1.70
CA SER A 79 -17.35 0.39 -2.00
C SER A 79 -16.85 1.77 -2.45
N ALA A 80 -15.57 2.10 -2.19
CA ALA A 80 -14.98 3.37 -2.60
C ALA A 80 -14.64 3.43 -4.10
N ILE A 81 -14.68 2.28 -4.81
CA ILE A 81 -14.35 2.24 -6.24
C ILE A 81 -15.55 2.71 -7.07
N SER A 82 -15.40 3.83 -7.77
CA SER A 82 -16.42 4.35 -8.69
C SER A 82 -16.87 3.28 -9.70
N GLU A 83 -18.15 3.32 -10.09
CA GLU A 83 -18.69 2.44 -11.13
C GLU A 83 -17.99 2.61 -12.49
N THR A 84 -17.50 3.79 -12.77
CA THR A 84 -16.80 4.15 -14.02
C THR A 84 -15.28 3.94 -13.95
N CYS A 85 -14.77 3.41 -12.86
CA CYS A 85 -13.33 3.18 -12.68
C CYS A 85 -12.84 2.10 -13.65
N ASP A 86 -11.86 2.43 -14.50
CA ASP A 86 -11.19 1.53 -15.45
C ASP A 86 -9.70 1.30 -15.11
N TYR A 87 -9.16 2.06 -14.17
CA TYR A 87 -7.80 1.93 -13.65
C TYR A 87 -7.75 2.46 -12.22
N LEU A 88 -7.37 1.62 -11.28
CA LEU A 88 -7.35 1.95 -9.86
C LEU A 88 -5.93 2.22 -9.37
N ILE A 89 -5.77 3.30 -8.63
CA ILE A 89 -4.57 3.60 -7.84
C ILE A 89 -4.97 3.55 -6.36
N VAL A 90 -4.18 2.89 -5.53
CA VAL A 90 -4.40 2.84 -4.09
C VAL A 90 -3.26 3.52 -3.35
N GLY A 91 -3.62 4.43 -2.47
CA GLY A 91 -2.71 5.13 -1.57
C GLY A 91 -3.19 5.07 -0.13
N GLU A 92 -2.35 5.49 0.77
CA GLU A 92 -2.57 5.36 2.20
C GLU A 92 -2.12 6.61 2.97
N MET A 93 -2.72 6.80 4.12
CA MET A 93 -2.27 7.75 5.14
C MET A 93 -2.53 7.18 6.54
N GLY A 94 -1.47 7.02 7.32
CA GLY A 94 -1.61 6.54 8.70
C GLY A 94 -0.28 6.59 9.44
N ILE A 95 -0.18 7.44 10.46
CA ILE A 95 1.04 7.47 11.27
C ILE A 95 1.21 6.12 11.97
N GLY A 96 2.40 5.50 11.79
CA GLY A 96 2.71 4.17 12.32
C GLY A 96 2.47 3.00 11.37
N ASN A 97 1.81 3.21 10.22
CA ASN A 97 1.44 2.14 9.29
C ASN A 97 2.62 1.41 8.64
N THR A 98 3.79 2.02 8.51
CA THR A 98 5.01 1.32 8.07
C THR A 98 5.41 0.20 9.03
N THR A 99 5.08 0.33 10.32
CA THR A 99 5.33 -0.72 11.33
C THR A 99 4.34 -1.87 11.15
N SER A 100 3.07 -1.57 10.92
CA SER A 100 2.05 -2.57 10.56
C SER A 100 2.42 -3.30 9.26
N ALA A 101 2.80 -2.56 8.21
CA ALA A 101 3.24 -3.14 6.94
C ALA A 101 4.45 -4.08 7.11
N ALA A 102 5.42 -3.70 7.96
CA ALA A 102 6.59 -4.54 8.26
C ALA A 102 6.19 -5.81 9.02
N ALA A 103 5.31 -5.70 10.02
CA ALA A 103 4.82 -6.85 10.79
C ALA A 103 4.02 -7.83 9.91
N MET A 104 3.08 -7.34 9.11
CA MET A 104 2.34 -8.15 8.13
C MET A 104 3.26 -8.85 7.15
N SER A 105 4.25 -8.12 6.61
CA SER A 105 5.20 -8.68 5.65
C SER A 105 6.09 -9.76 6.28
N MET A 106 6.54 -9.55 7.52
CA MET A 106 7.32 -10.54 8.27
C MET A 106 6.49 -11.78 8.59
N ALA A 107 5.26 -11.62 9.08
CA ALA A 107 4.36 -12.73 9.36
C ALA A 107 4.07 -13.55 8.10
N ARG A 108 3.92 -12.89 6.94
CA ARG A 108 3.57 -13.56 5.68
C ARG A 108 4.75 -14.22 4.97
N PHE A 109 5.95 -13.62 5.02
CA PHE A 109 7.10 -14.02 4.20
C PHE A 109 8.32 -14.42 5.03
N GLY A 110 8.20 -14.40 6.36
CA GLY A 110 9.25 -14.81 7.29
C GLY A 110 10.47 -13.89 7.31
N GLY A 111 11.53 -14.37 7.89
CA GLY A 111 12.80 -13.67 8.05
C GLY A 111 12.92 -12.97 9.40
N ASN A 112 13.69 -11.90 9.49
CA ASN A 112 13.91 -11.13 10.71
C ASN A 112 13.32 -9.72 10.58
N ALA A 113 12.92 -9.14 11.71
CA ALA A 113 12.29 -7.83 11.75
C ALA A 113 13.15 -6.72 11.14
N SER A 114 14.48 -6.75 11.36
CA SER A 114 15.41 -5.75 10.82
C SER A 114 15.46 -5.71 9.29
N GLY A 115 15.08 -6.80 8.62
CA GLY A 115 14.99 -6.86 7.16
C GLY A 115 13.70 -6.28 6.58
N TRP A 116 12.72 -5.97 7.43
CA TRP A 116 11.42 -5.45 7.02
C TRP A 116 11.20 -3.99 7.42
N VAL A 117 11.93 -3.48 8.43
CA VAL A 117 11.77 -2.12 8.92
C VAL A 117 12.77 -1.15 8.30
N GLY A 118 12.34 0.10 8.19
CA GLY A 118 13.15 1.21 7.74
C GLY A 118 12.81 2.50 8.48
N PRO A 119 13.41 3.63 8.09
CA PRO A 119 13.24 4.90 8.77
C PRO A 119 11.81 5.46 8.70
N GLY A 120 10.96 4.92 7.83
CA GLY A 120 9.60 5.43 7.63
C GLY A 120 9.62 6.94 7.37
N THR A 121 8.92 7.71 8.20
CA THR A 121 8.82 9.17 8.08
C THR A 121 10.06 9.94 8.60
N GLY A 122 11.14 9.25 9.00
CA GLY A 122 12.39 9.92 9.35
C GLY A 122 13.02 9.52 10.68
N LEU A 123 12.78 8.29 11.15
CA LEU A 123 13.50 7.74 12.31
C LEU A 123 15.02 7.68 12.05
N ASP A 124 15.78 7.94 13.08
CA ASP A 124 17.21 7.66 13.11
C ASP A 124 17.49 6.15 13.29
N GLN A 125 18.77 5.77 13.30
CA GLN A 125 19.16 4.36 13.42
C GLN A 125 18.68 3.72 14.74
N ALA A 126 18.64 4.46 15.83
CA ALA A 126 18.14 3.97 17.10
C ALA A 126 16.64 3.69 17.05
N GLY A 127 15.87 4.61 16.43
CA GLY A 127 14.44 4.45 16.19
C GLY A 127 14.11 3.28 15.25
N VAL A 128 14.92 3.06 14.21
CA VAL A 128 14.77 1.87 13.33
C VAL A 128 15.02 0.58 14.10
N THR A 129 16.05 0.54 14.96
CA THR A 129 16.34 -0.62 15.80
C THR A 129 15.18 -0.88 16.78
N HIS A 130 14.66 0.17 17.41
CA HIS A 130 13.50 0.09 18.27
C HIS A 130 12.26 -0.44 17.54
N LYS A 131 11.97 0.11 16.35
CA LYS A 131 10.87 -0.39 15.49
C LYS A 131 11.02 -1.88 15.19
N ALA A 132 12.24 -2.36 14.94
CA ALA A 132 12.48 -3.79 14.71
C ALA A 132 12.13 -4.63 15.95
N MET A 133 12.44 -4.16 17.14
CA MET A 133 12.06 -4.86 18.40
C MET A 133 10.52 -4.90 18.57
N ILE A 134 9.82 -3.82 18.23
CA ILE A 134 8.36 -3.77 18.30
C ILE A 134 7.72 -4.75 17.29
N VAL A 135 8.23 -4.82 16.06
CA VAL A 135 7.78 -5.80 15.08
C VAL A 135 8.04 -7.24 15.55
N GLN A 136 9.22 -7.50 16.11
CA GLN A 136 9.54 -8.84 16.64
C GLN A 136 8.60 -9.22 17.79
N ALA A 137 8.37 -8.31 18.74
CA ALA A 137 7.45 -8.54 19.86
C ALA A 137 6.02 -8.85 19.40
N ALA A 138 5.56 -8.22 18.30
CA ALA A 138 4.26 -8.53 17.70
C ALA A 138 4.24 -9.96 17.13
N ILE A 139 5.29 -10.38 16.41
CA ILE A 139 5.37 -11.74 15.86
C ILE A 139 5.47 -12.78 16.98
N ASP A 140 6.26 -12.52 18.03
CA ASP A 140 6.38 -13.41 19.18
C ASP A 140 5.03 -13.60 19.90
N ARG A 141 4.16 -12.60 19.84
CA ARG A 141 2.83 -12.61 20.45
C ARG A 141 1.78 -13.34 19.62
N HIS A 142 1.71 -13.03 18.32
CA HIS A 142 0.59 -13.46 17.44
C HIS A 142 0.98 -14.59 16.49
N GLY A 143 2.28 -14.90 16.38
CA GLY A 143 2.80 -15.91 15.43
C GLY A 143 2.84 -15.43 13.99
N ASP A 144 3.35 -16.28 13.13
CA ASP A 144 3.50 -16.04 11.68
C ASP A 144 2.63 -16.98 10.83
N ASP A 145 1.90 -17.90 11.47
CA ASP A 145 1.00 -18.86 10.79
C ASP A 145 -0.43 -18.34 10.78
N GLN A 146 -0.66 -17.29 9.98
CA GLN A 146 -1.98 -16.71 9.79
C GLN A 146 -2.73 -17.48 8.68
N GLU A 147 -3.92 -17.98 9.01
CA GLU A 147 -4.71 -18.87 8.13
C GLU A 147 -5.21 -18.17 6.86
N ASP A 148 -5.54 -16.88 6.97
CA ASP A 148 -6.09 -16.10 5.86
C ASP A 148 -5.77 -14.60 5.97
N ALA A 149 -6.22 -13.82 4.99
CA ALA A 149 -5.99 -12.38 4.91
C ALA A 149 -6.64 -11.61 6.08
N VAL A 150 -7.81 -12.05 6.55
CA VAL A 150 -8.53 -11.39 7.63
C VAL A 150 -7.78 -11.56 8.94
N ASN A 151 -7.32 -12.79 9.24
CA ASN A 151 -6.54 -13.08 10.45
C ASN A 151 -5.20 -12.32 10.44
N LEU A 152 -4.49 -12.29 9.30
CA LEU A 152 -3.24 -11.52 9.15
C LEU A 152 -3.46 -10.04 9.43
N MET A 153 -4.51 -9.45 8.88
CA MET A 153 -4.84 -8.04 9.09
C MET A 153 -5.36 -7.76 10.49
N ALA A 154 -6.13 -8.66 11.07
CA ALA A 154 -6.59 -8.54 12.44
C ALA A 154 -5.42 -8.52 13.42
N ALA A 155 -4.42 -9.38 13.23
CA ALA A 155 -3.25 -9.45 14.09
C ALA A 155 -2.37 -8.18 14.00
N TYR A 156 -2.05 -7.68 12.79
CA TYR A 156 -0.97 -6.72 12.56
C TYR A 156 -1.37 -5.47 11.77
N GLY A 157 -2.54 -5.47 11.13
CA GLY A 157 -2.90 -4.49 10.11
C GLY A 157 -3.36 -3.13 10.64
N GLY A 158 -4.13 -2.47 9.80
CA GLY A 158 -4.81 -1.22 10.04
C GLY A 158 -6.02 -1.11 9.13
N ARG A 159 -6.98 -0.24 9.45
CA ARG A 159 -8.23 -0.13 8.68
C ARG A 159 -7.95 0.30 7.24
N GLU A 160 -7.02 1.24 7.01
CA GLU A 160 -6.64 1.67 5.67
C GLU A 160 -5.94 0.55 4.89
N LEU A 161 -5.12 -0.30 5.54
CA LEU A 161 -4.51 -1.46 4.89
C LEU A 161 -5.59 -2.48 4.49
N ALA A 162 -6.55 -2.73 5.37
CA ALA A 162 -7.69 -3.60 5.08
C ALA A 162 -8.57 -3.04 3.95
N ALA A 163 -8.82 -1.72 3.96
CA ALA A 163 -9.55 -1.06 2.88
C ALA A 163 -8.83 -1.18 1.54
N ILE A 164 -7.51 -0.99 1.50
CA ILE A 164 -6.70 -1.21 0.30
C ILE A 164 -6.86 -2.66 -0.22
N ALA A 165 -6.77 -3.65 0.67
CA ALA A 165 -6.94 -5.04 0.26
C ALA A 165 -8.36 -5.30 -0.28
N GLY A 166 -9.38 -4.74 0.35
CA GLY A 166 -10.76 -4.81 -0.12
C GLY A 166 -10.94 -4.18 -1.50
N ALA A 167 -10.35 -2.99 -1.72
CA ALA A 167 -10.35 -2.32 -3.01
C ALA A 167 -9.62 -3.14 -4.09
N VAL A 168 -8.47 -3.74 -3.76
CA VAL A 168 -7.71 -4.61 -4.68
C VAL A 168 -8.52 -5.86 -5.05
N LEU A 169 -9.22 -6.47 -4.10
CA LEU A 169 -10.05 -7.64 -4.33
C LEU A 169 -11.26 -7.30 -5.22
N GLU A 170 -11.96 -6.20 -4.95
CA GLU A 170 -13.08 -5.72 -5.77
C GLU A 170 -12.62 -5.37 -7.19
N ALA A 171 -11.48 -4.69 -7.33
CA ALA A 171 -10.90 -4.40 -8.65
C ALA A 171 -10.65 -5.67 -9.46
N ARG A 172 -10.16 -6.75 -8.81
CA ARG A 172 -10.00 -8.05 -9.47
C ARG A 172 -11.33 -8.61 -9.97
N MET A 173 -12.37 -8.58 -9.14
CA MET A 173 -13.72 -9.06 -9.53
C MET A 173 -14.27 -8.27 -10.71
N ARG A 174 -14.02 -6.97 -10.76
CA ARG A 174 -14.42 -6.06 -11.84
C ARG A 174 -13.45 -6.02 -13.03
N ARG A 175 -12.32 -6.77 -12.97
CA ARG A 175 -11.26 -6.79 -14.00
C ARG A 175 -10.62 -5.42 -14.22
N ILE A 176 -10.45 -4.66 -13.17
CA ILE A 176 -9.79 -3.35 -13.18
C ILE A 176 -8.31 -3.56 -12.84
N PRO A 177 -7.35 -3.10 -13.66
CA PRO A 177 -5.94 -3.11 -13.30
C PRO A 177 -5.67 -2.16 -12.14
N VAL A 178 -4.77 -2.58 -11.23
CA VAL A 178 -4.43 -1.82 -10.02
C VAL A 178 -2.96 -1.42 -10.03
N MET A 179 -2.68 -0.15 -9.75
CA MET A 179 -1.34 0.35 -9.45
C MET A 179 -1.18 0.51 -7.94
N LEU A 180 -0.37 -0.34 -7.33
CA LEU A 180 0.04 -0.22 -5.93
C LEU A 180 1.11 0.86 -5.82
N ASP A 181 0.98 1.75 -4.84
CA ASP A 181 1.95 2.84 -4.66
C ASP A 181 3.31 2.31 -4.19
N GLY A 182 3.57 2.29 -2.90
CA GLY A 182 4.85 1.90 -2.33
C GLY A 182 4.77 0.66 -1.42
N PHE A 183 5.61 0.67 -0.38
CA PHE A 183 5.74 -0.46 0.54
C PHE A 183 4.43 -0.81 1.24
N ILE A 184 3.72 0.19 1.78
CA ILE A 184 2.53 -0.03 2.60
C ILE A 184 1.37 -0.57 1.74
N SER A 185 1.10 0.03 0.59
CA SER A 185 0.07 -0.45 -0.35
C SER A 185 0.37 -1.86 -0.84
N SER A 186 1.66 -2.17 -1.10
CA SER A 186 2.10 -3.52 -1.48
C SER A 186 1.94 -4.52 -0.35
N ALA A 187 2.22 -4.12 0.90
CA ALA A 187 2.03 -4.97 2.08
C ALA A 187 0.53 -5.26 2.33
N ALA A 188 -0.32 -4.25 2.20
CA ALA A 188 -1.77 -4.42 2.28
C ALA A 188 -2.30 -5.42 1.25
N ALA A 189 -1.93 -5.25 -0.02
CA ALA A 189 -2.32 -6.17 -1.09
C ALA A 189 -1.76 -7.58 -0.88
N SER A 190 -0.55 -7.72 -0.30
CA SER A 190 0.10 -9.01 -0.07
C SER A 190 -0.69 -9.94 0.85
N ALA A 191 -1.55 -9.42 1.72
CA ALA A 191 -2.42 -10.23 2.56
C ALA A 191 -3.34 -11.14 1.74
N LEU A 192 -3.75 -10.71 0.54
CA LEU A 192 -4.57 -11.52 -0.37
C LEU A 192 -3.83 -12.74 -0.94
N THR A 193 -2.50 -12.84 -0.74
CA THR A 193 -1.68 -13.96 -1.22
C THR A 193 -1.51 -15.08 -0.19
N VAL A 194 -2.14 -15.02 0.97
CA VAL A 194 -2.10 -16.09 1.97
C VAL A 194 -2.51 -17.42 1.32
N GLY A 195 -1.90 -18.53 1.75
CA GLY A 195 -2.07 -19.82 1.10
C GLY A 195 -1.34 -19.97 -0.25
N ASN A 196 -0.28 -19.18 -0.48
CA ASN A 196 0.53 -19.16 -1.71
C ASN A 196 -0.24 -18.76 -2.99
N ARG A 197 -1.28 -17.94 -2.82
CA ARG A 197 -2.13 -17.43 -3.90
C ARG A 197 -1.54 -16.16 -4.55
N LEU A 198 -0.28 -16.22 -5.04
CA LEU A 198 0.35 -15.07 -5.72
C LEU A 198 -0.46 -14.59 -6.93
N ASP A 199 -1.19 -15.49 -7.58
CA ASP A 199 -2.14 -15.19 -8.65
C ASP A 199 -3.25 -14.21 -8.24
N ALA A 200 -3.55 -14.08 -6.95
CA ALA A 200 -4.51 -13.09 -6.44
C ALA A 200 -4.16 -11.65 -6.85
N LEU A 201 -2.90 -11.36 -7.13
CA LEU A 201 -2.41 -10.04 -7.51
C LEU A 201 -2.01 -9.91 -9.00
N ASP A 202 -2.42 -10.82 -9.89
CA ASP A 202 -2.03 -10.77 -11.31
C ASP A 202 -2.44 -9.46 -12.01
N HIS A 203 -3.53 -8.83 -11.58
CA HIS A 203 -4.01 -7.54 -12.06
C HIS A 203 -3.30 -6.33 -11.44
N CYS A 204 -2.36 -6.56 -10.50
CA CYS A 204 -1.65 -5.50 -9.79
C CYS A 204 -0.25 -5.27 -10.35
N MET A 205 0.15 -4.01 -10.40
CA MET A 205 1.49 -3.52 -10.72
C MET A 205 2.04 -2.75 -9.51
N ILE A 206 3.35 -2.70 -9.33
CA ILE A 206 4.01 -1.85 -8.32
C ILE A 206 4.58 -0.62 -9.02
N SER A 207 4.18 0.56 -8.58
CA SER A 207 4.54 1.82 -9.23
C SER A 207 6.02 2.17 -9.10
N HIS A 208 6.56 2.08 -7.90
CA HIS A 208 7.94 2.48 -7.64
C HIS A 208 8.56 1.64 -6.53
N LEU A 209 9.88 1.56 -6.54
CA LEU A 209 10.64 1.02 -5.42
C LEU A 209 10.81 2.12 -4.37
N SER A 210 10.16 1.94 -3.22
CA SER A 210 10.42 2.77 -2.06
C SER A 210 11.79 2.44 -1.46
N PRO A 211 12.53 3.41 -0.90
CA PRO A 211 13.79 3.15 -0.19
C PRO A 211 13.62 2.42 1.16
N GLU A 212 12.39 2.09 1.55
CA GLU A 212 12.15 1.21 2.69
C GLU A 212 12.73 -0.19 2.40
N PRO A 213 13.64 -0.74 3.25
CA PRO A 213 14.33 -2.01 2.97
C PRO A 213 13.38 -3.18 2.71
N GLY A 214 12.27 -3.21 3.44
CA GLY A 214 11.23 -4.23 3.28
C GLY A 214 10.57 -4.23 1.91
N HIS A 215 10.57 -3.11 1.17
CA HIS A 215 9.83 -3.02 -0.10
C HIS A 215 10.47 -3.85 -1.21
N MET A 216 11.79 -3.79 -1.37
CA MET A 216 12.48 -4.64 -2.37
C MET A 216 12.27 -6.13 -2.08
N ARG A 217 12.34 -6.50 -0.80
CA ARG A 217 12.10 -7.87 -0.36
C ARG A 217 10.67 -8.31 -0.66
N LEU A 218 9.69 -7.45 -0.37
CA LEU A 218 8.28 -7.69 -0.63
C LEU A 218 8.00 -7.82 -2.13
N ALA A 219 8.49 -6.90 -2.97
CA ALA A 219 8.33 -6.94 -4.42
C ALA A 219 8.88 -8.25 -5.01
N SER A 220 10.08 -8.69 -4.53
CA SER A 220 10.66 -9.98 -4.90
C SER A 220 9.79 -11.16 -4.48
N ALA A 221 9.26 -11.16 -3.25
CA ALA A 221 8.37 -12.21 -2.75
C ALA A 221 7.06 -12.29 -3.53
N LEU A 222 6.53 -11.15 -3.97
CA LEU A 222 5.35 -11.04 -4.83
C LEU A 222 5.65 -11.33 -6.32
N ARG A 223 6.92 -11.52 -6.69
CA ARG A 223 7.39 -11.70 -8.07
C ARG A 223 6.98 -10.54 -8.99
N LYS A 224 7.03 -9.31 -8.45
CA LYS A 224 6.68 -8.10 -9.19
C LYS A 224 7.88 -7.17 -9.28
N GLN A 225 8.02 -6.55 -10.44
CA GLN A 225 9.06 -5.55 -10.68
C GLN A 225 8.43 -4.16 -10.61
N PRO A 226 8.91 -3.26 -9.72
CA PRO A 226 8.48 -1.87 -9.70
C PRO A 226 8.85 -1.15 -11.00
N PHE A 227 7.98 -0.23 -11.46
CA PHE A 227 8.21 0.53 -12.69
C PHE A 227 9.30 1.59 -12.54
N LEU A 228 9.37 2.23 -11.37
CA LEU A 228 10.25 3.37 -11.12
C LEU A 228 11.18 3.09 -9.93
N ASP A 229 12.38 3.64 -9.99
CA ASP A 229 13.29 3.77 -8.85
C ASP A 229 13.78 5.23 -8.77
N LEU A 230 12.95 6.09 -8.19
CA LEU A 230 13.20 7.53 -8.02
C LEU A 230 13.43 7.90 -6.54
N ARG A 231 13.60 6.90 -5.68
CA ARG A 231 13.75 7.07 -4.24
C ARG A 231 12.58 7.82 -3.59
N MET A 232 11.39 7.71 -4.15
CA MET A 232 10.17 8.28 -3.59
C MET A 232 9.78 7.56 -2.31
N ARG A 233 9.39 8.32 -1.27
CA ARG A 233 9.07 7.79 0.05
C ARG A 233 7.94 8.55 0.76
N LEU A 234 7.15 9.29 0.02
CA LEU A 234 6.09 10.13 0.59
C LEU A 234 4.86 9.29 0.97
N GLY A 235 4.50 8.28 0.17
CA GLY A 235 3.21 7.60 0.24
C GLY A 235 2.12 8.36 -0.53
N GLU A 236 0.90 8.33 -0.05
CA GLU A 236 -0.25 9.11 -0.57
C GLU A 236 -0.65 8.73 -2.02
N ALA A 237 -0.23 7.59 -2.56
CA ALA A 237 -0.31 7.23 -3.97
C ALA A 237 0.56 8.09 -4.91
N SER A 238 1.50 8.88 -4.36
CA SER A 238 2.29 9.82 -5.15
C SER A 238 3.15 9.13 -6.23
N GLY A 239 3.78 7.99 -5.89
CA GLY A 239 4.56 7.20 -6.84
C GLY A 239 3.68 6.56 -7.91
N ALA A 240 2.49 6.12 -7.54
CA ALA A 240 1.53 5.53 -8.48
C ALA A 240 0.98 6.57 -9.48
N ALA A 241 0.71 7.79 -9.02
CA ALA A 241 0.31 8.88 -9.90
C ALA A 241 1.41 9.24 -10.91
N VAL A 242 2.67 9.28 -10.49
CA VAL A 242 3.82 9.48 -11.40
C VAL A 242 3.94 8.33 -12.39
N ALA A 243 3.84 7.07 -11.94
CA ALA A 243 3.91 5.90 -12.81
C ALA A 243 2.77 5.86 -13.85
N THR A 244 1.62 6.42 -13.52
CA THR A 244 0.48 6.50 -14.46
C THR A 244 0.80 7.30 -15.71
N MET A 245 1.66 8.30 -15.63
CA MET A 245 2.10 9.05 -16.82
C MET A 245 2.83 8.14 -17.81
N LEU A 246 3.61 7.17 -17.32
CA LEU A 246 4.25 6.15 -18.17
C LEU A 246 3.22 5.19 -18.77
N VAL A 247 2.22 4.78 -18.00
CA VAL A 247 1.13 3.94 -18.50
C VAL A 247 0.38 4.66 -19.64
N ARG A 248 0.07 5.96 -19.48
CA ARG A 248 -0.55 6.78 -20.52
C ARG A 248 0.32 6.91 -21.77
N ALA A 249 1.64 7.10 -21.59
CA ALA A 249 2.57 7.15 -22.71
C ALA A 249 2.64 5.80 -23.46
N ALA A 250 2.65 4.68 -22.73
CA ALA A 250 2.61 3.35 -23.33
C ALA A 250 1.32 3.11 -24.11
N LEU A 251 0.17 3.50 -23.56
CA LEU A 251 -1.13 3.40 -24.23
C LEU A 251 -1.20 4.27 -25.50
N ALA A 252 -0.68 5.50 -25.43
CA ALA A 252 -0.62 6.38 -26.60
C ALA A 252 0.24 5.79 -27.72
N THR A 253 1.39 5.20 -27.36
CA THR A 253 2.28 4.49 -28.30
C THR A 253 1.57 3.28 -28.90
N HIS A 254 0.95 2.45 -28.07
CA HIS A 254 0.26 1.23 -28.51
C HIS A 254 -0.88 1.55 -29.49
N ASN A 255 -1.65 2.58 -29.22
CA ASN A 255 -2.84 2.92 -30.00
C ASN A 255 -2.54 3.80 -31.23
N GLY A 256 -1.44 4.56 -31.21
CA GLY A 256 -1.15 5.56 -32.25
C GLY A 256 0.02 5.25 -33.16
N MET A 257 0.85 4.25 -32.83
CA MET A 257 2.01 3.91 -33.64
C MET A 257 1.58 3.11 -34.89
N ALA A 258 1.98 3.56 -36.09
CA ALA A 258 1.78 2.82 -37.31
C ALA A 258 2.63 1.55 -37.36
N THR A 259 2.12 0.49 -37.99
CA THR A 259 2.91 -0.69 -38.34
C THR A 259 3.89 -0.35 -39.48
N PHE A 260 4.90 -1.15 -39.70
CA PHE A 260 5.83 -0.99 -40.82
C PHE A 260 5.11 -0.98 -42.16
N ALA A 261 4.08 -1.81 -42.32
CA ALA A 261 3.29 -1.85 -43.56
C ALA A 261 2.51 -0.54 -43.79
N GLU A 262 1.86 -0.02 -42.75
CA GLU A 262 1.12 1.25 -42.82
C GLU A 262 2.06 2.45 -43.06
N ALA A 263 3.26 2.42 -42.51
CA ALA A 263 4.26 3.47 -42.66
C ALA A 263 5.11 3.33 -43.94
N GLY A 264 4.92 2.29 -44.73
CA GLY A 264 5.73 2.01 -45.95
C GLY A 264 7.20 1.64 -45.65
N VAL A 265 7.51 1.18 -44.43
CA VAL A 265 8.84 0.77 -44.00
C VAL A 265 9.09 -0.68 -44.39
N SER A 266 10.26 -0.94 -45.04
CA SER A 266 10.67 -2.29 -45.45
C SER A 266 10.90 -3.20 -44.23
N ASN A 267 10.38 -4.44 -44.31
CA ASN A 267 10.67 -5.47 -43.32
C ASN A 267 12.07 -6.08 -43.51
N LYS A 268 12.54 -6.80 -42.49
CA LYS A 268 13.71 -7.67 -42.63
C LYS A 268 13.36 -8.77 -43.64
N GLU A 269 14.29 -9.06 -44.55
CA GLU A 269 14.27 -10.27 -45.38
C GLU A 269 14.46 -11.52 -44.52
#